data_45a492529e44279ebc53381f348bbfe6
#
_entry.id   45a492529e44279ebc53381f348bbfe6
#
_cell.length_a   1.000
_cell.length_b   1.000
_cell.length_c   1.000
_cell.angle_alpha   90.00
_cell.angle_beta   90.00
_cell.angle_gamma   90.00
#
_symmetry.space_group_name_H-M   'P 1'
#
loop_
_entity.id
_entity.type
_entity.pdbx_description
1 polymer ?
#
loop_
_entity_poly.entity_id
_entity_poly.type
_entity_poly.pdbx_seq_one_letter_code
_entity_poly.pdbx_strand_id
1 'polypeptide(L)'
;MQTITVNDAVGQALAEEMRRDPRVLTFGEGVATNRRDLLAEFGAQRVRNTPLAEGIIAGAAAGAAAMGLRPVIDLLYAPFLTLAMDAIMNSAGKLRYLSGGQFEFPMVVLARTGAGWTVGGQHNHNLEAMFVHAPGLKVVMPHSTADYKGLLKSAIRDPNPVLFFMDMTVGHTPGPVPEGEHVVPLGQAAVPRAGRDVTLVSYSKSVTTCLAAADQLAQRGIDAEVIDLRTLKPLDEATILRSVRKTGRLIVVHEAAAPCGVGAEVAAIVGEKAFASLKAPIRRVTGPDAPAPSSWMLEQAALPQADGIARAALELVGAETVPA
;
A
#
# COMPACT_ATOMS: atom_id res chain seq x y z
N MET A 1 13.12 -20.46 4.10
CA MET A 1 12.30 -19.30 4.51
C MET A 1 12.64 -18.93 5.93
N GLN A 2 12.76 -17.64 6.24
CA GLN A 2 12.88 -17.12 7.61
C GLN A 2 11.54 -16.48 8.02
N THR A 3 11.21 -16.53 9.31
CA THR A 3 10.04 -15.80 9.87
C THR A 3 10.56 -14.58 10.60
N ILE A 4 10.20 -13.40 10.11
CA ILE A 4 10.62 -12.11 10.66
C ILE A 4 9.44 -11.14 10.72
N THR A 5 9.56 -10.05 11.47
CA THR A 5 8.52 -9.01 11.53
C THR A 5 8.57 -8.12 10.28
N VAL A 6 7.49 -7.37 10.03
CA VAL A 6 7.47 -6.37 8.94
C VAL A 6 8.56 -5.32 9.13
N ASN A 7 8.80 -4.86 10.38
CA ASN A 7 9.86 -3.90 10.68
C ASN A 7 11.25 -4.45 10.33
N ASP A 8 11.50 -5.74 10.63
CA ASP A 8 12.74 -6.41 10.26
C ASP A 8 12.86 -6.57 8.74
N ALA A 9 11.76 -6.92 8.05
CA ALA A 9 11.72 -7.06 6.60
C ALA A 9 12.09 -5.73 5.89
N VAL A 10 11.54 -4.61 6.36
CA VAL A 10 11.88 -3.26 5.89
C VAL A 10 13.35 -2.92 6.21
N GLY A 11 13.83 -3.23 7.42
CA GLY A 11 15.24 -3.04 7.82
C GLY A 11 16.19 -3.84 6.94
N GLN A 12 15.89 -5.12 6.71
CA GLN A 12 16.68 -5.98 5.82
C GLN A 12 16.71 -5.47 4.38
N ALA A 13 15.56 -5.04 3.83
CA ALA A 13 15.48 -4.48 2.48
C ALA A 13 16.39 -3.24 2.34
N LEU A 14 16.33 -2.32 3.31
CA LEU A 14 17.19 -1.14 3.33
C LEU A 14 18.67 -1.53 3.42
N ALA A 15 19.04 -2.41 4.35
CA ALA A 15 20.44 -2.85 4.52
C ALA A 15 20.99 -3.50 3.24
N GLU A 16 20.23 -4.41 2.63
CA GLU A 16 20.61 -5.10 1.40
C GLU A 16 20.80 -4.13 0.23
N GLU A 17 19.89 -3.17 0.04
CA GLU A 17 20.02 -2.17 -1.03
C GLU A 17 21.12 -1.14 -0.75
N MET A 18 21.36 -0.76 0.51
CA MET A 18 22.47 0.11 0.89
C MET A 18 23.83 -0.56 0.71
N ARG A 19 23.94 -1.88 0.92
CA ARG A 19 25.17 -2.66 0.61
C ARG A 19 25.37 -2.75 -0.89
N ARG A 20 24.30 -2.96 -1.66
CA ARG A 20 24.32 -3.12 -3.11
C ARG A 20 24.70 -1.84 -3.85
N ASP A 21 24.19 -0.69 -3.39
CA ASP A 21 24.35 0.60 -4.08
C ASP A 21 24.75 1.69 -3.07
N PRO A 22 25.97 2.26 -3.17
CA PRO A 22 26.44 3.30 -2.26
C PRO A 22 25.63 4.61 -2.37
N ARG A 23 24.84 4.80 -3.42
CA ARG A 23 23.99 5.97 -3.60
C ARG A 23 22.72 5.92 -2.75
N VAL A 24 22.34 4.75 -2.22
CA VAL A 24 21.18 4.60 -1.34
C VAL A 24 21.48 5.18 0.03
N LEU A 25 20.66 6.09 0.50
CA LEU A 25 20.75 6.68 1.84
C LEU A 25 19.34 6.81 2.42
N THR A 26 19.23 6.89 3.74
CA THR A 26 17.94 7.05 4.41
C THR A 26 17.99 8.18 5.43
N PHE A 27 16.96 9.01 5.44
CA PHE A 27 16.81 10.09 6.40
C PHE A 27 15.33 10.44 6.60
N GLY A 28 15.06 11.12 7.69
CA GLY A 28 13.71 11.50 8.07
C GLY A 28 13.55 11.57 9.58
N GLU A 29 12.31 11.59 10.03
CA GLU A 29 11.98 11.73 11.44
C GLU A 29 12.33 10.46 12.21
N GLY A 30 13.28 10.56 13.14
CA GLY A 30 13.70 9.45 14.00
C GLY A 30 14.39 8.28 13.28
N VAL A 31 14.74 8.41 11.99
CA VAL A 31 15.31 7.31 11.20
C VAL A 31 16.56 6.72 11.84
N ALA A 32 17.55 7.53 12.18
CA ALA A 32 18.78 7.05 12.82
C ALA A 32 18.55 6.48 14.24
N THR A 33 17.51 6.97 14.92
CA THR A 33 17.14 6.49 16.26
C THR A 33 16.45 5.13 16.20
N ASN A 34 15.58 4.94 15.21
CA ASN A 34 14.80 3.71 15.03
C ASN A 34 15.53 2.63 14.23
N ARG A 35 16.59 3.00 13.50
CA ARG A 35 17.43 2.13 12.67
C ARG A 35 18.88 2.19 13.10
N ARG A 36 19.14 1.91 14.39
CA ARG A 36 20.51 1.95 14.98
C ARG A 36 21.46 0.95 14.34
N ASP A 37 20.95 -0.18 13.89
CA ASP A 37 21.66 -1.19 13.11
C ASP A 37 22.20 -0.61 11.80
N LEU A 38 21.36 0.08 11.02
CA LEU A 38 21.76 0.76 9.80
C LEU A 38 22.74 1.90 10.08
N LEU A 39 22.50 2.68 11.14
CA LEU A 39 23.43 3.75 11.52
C LEU A 39 24.82 3.20 11.89
N ALA A 40 24.86 2.08 12.62
CA ALA A 40 26.13 1.44 13.00
C ALA A 40 26.89 0.90 11.77
N GLU A 41 26.18 0.32 10.79
CA GLU A 41 26.79 -0.26 9.59
C GLU A 41 27.19 0.79 8.55
N PHE A 42 26.34 1.78 8.28
CA PHE A 42 26.52 2.71 7.14
C PHE A 42 26.94 4.14 7.54
N GLY A 43 26.93 4.44 8.83
CA GLY A 43 27.35 5.72 9.38
C GLY A 43 26.36 6.88 9.14
N ALA A 44 26.60 8.00 9.84
CA ALA A 44 25.75 9.18 9.81
C ALA A 44 25.72 9.91 8.45
N GLN A 45 26.61 9.58 7.52
CA GLN A 45 26.56 10.12 6.17
C GLN A 45 25.40 9.56 5.35
N ARG A 46 24.98 8.32 5.64
CA ARG A 46 23.94 7.61 4.91
C ARG A 46 22.66 7.35 5.71
N VAL A 47 22.72 7.47 7.05
CA VAL A 47 21.56 7.25 7.95
C VAL A 47 21.44 8.45 8.88
N ARG A 48 20.36 9.24 8.74
CA ARG A 48 20.24 10.52 9.45
C ARG A 48 18.86 10.73 10.06
N ASN A 49 18.82 11.37 11.23
CA ASN A 49 17.62 12.05 11.70
C ASN A 49 17.54 13.44 11.07
N THR A 50 16.31 13.92 10.92
CA THR A 50 16.00 15.31 10.54
C THR A 50 15.08 15.94 11.58
N PRO A 51 14.97 17.27 11.64
CA PRO A 51 13.84 17.93 12.25
C PRO A 51 12.53 17.55 11.59
N LEU A 52 11.39 17.78 12.27
CA LEU A 52 10.05 17.66 11.74
C LEU A 52 9.79 18.79 10.73
N ALA A 53 10.01 18.52 9.45
CA ALA A 53 9.86 19.50 8.38
C ALA A 53 9.66 18.78 7.03
N GLU A 54 8.52 18.15 6.85
CA GLU A 54 8.22 17.20 5.76
C GLU A 54 8.46 17.79 4.36
N GLY A 55 8.09 19.05 4.15
CA GLY A 55 8.35 19.76 2.88
C GLY A 55 9.84 19.90 2.60
N ILE A 56 10.66 20.21 3.61
CA ILE A 56 12.12 20.33 3.48
C ILE A 56 12.75 18.95 3.27
N ILE A 57 12.32 17.93 4.01
CA ILE A 57 12.82 16.56 3.88
C ILE A 57 12.57 16.05 2.46
N ALA A 58 11.33 16.20 1.95
CA ALA A 58 10.96 15.76 0.61
C ALA A 58 11.67 16.59 -0.48
N GLY A 59 11.82 17.89 -0.30
CA GLY A 59 12.57 18.76 -1.23
C GLY A 59 14.05 18.39 -1.29
N ALA A 60 14.68 18.13 -0.16
CA ALA A 60 16.07 17.65 -0.09
C ALA A 60 16.22 16.28 -0.76
N ALA A 61 15.25 15.37 -0.58
CA ALA A 61 15.24 14.07 -1.24
C ALA A 61 15.10 14.20 -2.77
N ALA A 62 14.19 15.05 -3.25
CA ALA A 62 14.03 15.31 -4.68
C ALA A 62 15.31 15.88 -5.30
N GLY A 63 15.96 16.86 -4.64
CA GLY A 63 17.24 17.41 -5.06
C GLY A 63 18.37 16.37 -5.08
N ALA A 64 18.46 15.54 -4.03
CA ALA A 64 19.43 14.46 -3.95
C ALA A 64 19.23 13.41 -5.06
N ALA A 65 17.98 13.07 -5.35
CA ALA A 65 17.63 12.14 -6.43
C ALA A 65 18.01 12.72 -7.81
N ALA A 66 17.72 13.99 -8.07
CA ALA A 66 18.12 14.66 -9.30
C ALA A 66 19.65 14.68 -9.50
N MET A 67 20.41 14.66 -8.41
CA MET A 67 21.88 14.55 -8.42
C MET A 67 22.41 13.11 -8.46
N GLY A 68 21.54 12.12 -8.67
CA GLY A 68 21.89 10.72 -8.86
C GLY A 68 21.97 9.88 -7.59
N LEU A 69 21.60 10.41 -6.42
CA LEU A 69 21.44 9.61 -5.19
C LEU A 69 20.09 8.88 -5.20
N ARG A 70 19.93 7.90 -4.30
CA ARG A 70 18.70 7.13 -4.12
C ARG A 70 18.19 7.27 -2.68
N PRO A 71 17.58 8.41 -2.33
CA PRO A 71 17.09 8.64 -0.99
C PRO A 71 15.83 7.82 -0.69
N VAL A 72 15.82 7.22 0.49
CA VAL A 72 14.64 6.64 1.13
C VAL A 72 14.32 7.51 2.34
N ILE A 73 13.24 8.26 2.28
CA ILE A 73 12.82 9.14 3.37
C ILE A 73 11.65 8.56 4.15
N ASP A 74 11.64 8.75 5.47
CA ASP A 74 10.51 8.37 6.35
C ASP A 74 9.86 9.64 6.91
N LEU A 75 8.60 9.88 6.55
CA LEU A 75 7.78 11.02 6.99
C LEU A 75 6.74 10.61 8.04
N LEU A 76 6.94 9.48 8.70
CA LEU A 76 6.14 8.87 9.74
C LEU A 76 4.69 8.58 9.32
N TYR A 77 3.84 9.60 9.19
CA TYR A 77 2.40 9.44 8.97
C TYR A 77 1.93 10.04 7.64
N ALA A 78 1.07 9.30 6.94
CA ALA A 78 0.56 9.68 5.63
C ALA A 78 -0.14 11.07 5.59
N PRO A 79 -0.90 11.50 6.60
CA PRO A 79 -1.49 12.85 6.60
C PRO A 79 -0.47 13.97 6.44
N PHE A 80 0.75 13.82 6.95
CA PHE A 80 1.79 14.84 6.84
C PHE A 80 2.47 14.90 5.48
N LEU A 81 2.21 13.92 4.60
CA LEU A 81 2.59 14.03 3.19
C LEU A 81 1.96 15.27 2.52
N THR A 82 0.84 15.78 3.03
CA THR A 82 0.22 17.01 2.54
C THR A 82 1.12 18.23 2.68
N LEU A 83 2.01 18.28 3.68
CA LEU A 83 3.03 19.32 3.84
C LEU A 83 4.18 19.19 2.82
N ALA A 84 4.35 18.01 2.25
CA ALA A 84 5.41 17.68 1.29
C ALA A 84 4.89 17.56 -0.17
N MET A 85 3.60 17.82 -0.42
CA MET A 85 2.96 17.55 -1.71
C MET A 85 3.65 18.26 -2.88
N ASP A 86 4.08 19.50 -2.72
CA ASP A 86 4.76 20.24 -3.81
C ASP A 86 6.06 19.55 -4.21
N ALA A 87 6.90 19.21 -3.25
CA ALA A 87 8.16 18.52 -3.50
C ALA A 87 7.96 17.13 -4.14
N ILE A 88 6.93 16.38 -3.70
CA ILE A 88 6.61 15.05 -4.20
C ILE A 88 5.93 15.12 -5.57
N MET A 89 4.83 15.87 -5.69
CA MET A 89 3.97 15.84 -6.88
C MET A 89 4.46 16.76 -8.00
N ASN A 90 4.89 17.99 -7.66
CA ASN A 90 5.29 18.99 -8.66
C ASN A 90 6.78 18.87 -9.03
N SER A 91 7.64 18.63 -8.05
CA SER A 91 9.07 18.47 -8.32
C SER A 91 9.39 17.04 -8.75
N ALA A 92 9.44 16.08 -7.83
CA ALA A 92 9.89 14.72 -8.13
C ALA A 92 9.00 14.01 -9.18
N GLY A 93 7.67 14.16 -9.10
CA GLY A 93 6.74 13.50 -10.01
C GLY A 93 6.76 14.02 -11.45
N LYS A 94 7.10 15.30 -11.67
CA LYS A 94 6.96 15.94 -13.00
C LYS A 94 8.28 16.30 -13.67
N LEU A 95 9.34 16.59 -12.91
CA LEU A 95 10.57 17.13 -13.49
C LEU A 95 11.27 16.16 -14.45
N ARG A 96 11.13 14.86 -14.28
CA ARG A 96 11.63 13.90 -15.27
C ARG A 96 10.99 14.13 -16.64
N TYR A 97 9.67 14.30 -16.69
CA TYR A 97 8.95 14.60 -17.93
C TYR A 97 9.30 15.99 -18.47
N LEU A 98 9.28 17.01 -17.62
CA LEU A 98 9.55 18.39 -18.01
C LEU A 98 10.99 18.61 -18.51
N SER A 99 11.95 17.83 -18.03
CA SER A 99 13.34 17.86 -18.50
C SER A 99 13.60 17.00 -19.74
N GLY A 100 12.56 16.36 -20.32
CA GLY A 100 12.75 15.45 -21.45
C GLY A 100 13.55 14.20 -21.08
N GLY A 101 13.50 13.76 -19.80
CA GLY A 101 14.22 12.59 -19.31
C GLY A 101 15.68 12.82 -18.94
N GLN A 102 16.15 14.09 -18.92
CA GLN A 102 17.53 14.41 -18.53
C GLN A 102 17.81 14.09 -17.05
N PHE A 103 16.80 14.13 -16.20
CA PHE A 103 16.89 13.80 -14.79
C PHE A 103 16.03 12.58 -14.46
N GLU A 104 16.49 11.76 -13.53
CA GLU A 104 15.71 10.73 -12.85
C GLU A 104 15.44 11.18 -11.42
N PHE A 105 14.38 10.65 -10.83
CA PHE A 105 14.02 10.93 -9.44
C PHE A 105 13.83 9.64 -8.66
N PRO A 106 14.88 8.82 -8.49
CA PRO A 106 14.82 7.53 -7.78
C PRO A 106 14.75 7.76 -6.27
N MET A 107 13.59 8.19 -5.79
CA MET A 107 13.36 8.39 -4.36
C MET A 107 12.18 7.54 -3.86
N VAL A 108 12.26 7.09 -2.62
CA VAL A 108 11.17 6.40 -1.93
C VAL A 108 10.73 7.24 -0.74
N VAL A 109 9.42 7.42 -0.62
CA VAL A 109 8.80 8.09 0.52
C VAL A 109 8.05 7.04 1.32
N LEU A 110 8.54 6.73 2.52
CA LEU A 110 7.87 5.87 3.48
C LEU A 110 6.90 6.70 4.32
N ALA A 111 5.68 6.23 4.48
CA ALA A 111 4.70 6.83 5.36
C ALA A 111 3.75 5.76 5.92
N ARG A 112 3.41 5.88 7.20
CA ARG A 112 2.42 4.99 7.84
C ARG A 112 1.03 5.49 7.57
N THR A 113 0.12 4.56 7.30
CA THR A 113 -1.29 4.81 7.01
C THR A 113 -2.16 3.77 7.71
N GLY A 114 -3.47 3.88 7.57
CA GLY A 114 -4.43 2.96 8.17
C GLY A 114 -4.80 3.32 9.61
N ALA A 115 -5.84 2.68 10.11
CA ALA A 115 -6.35 2.85 11.45
C ALA A 115 -6.02 1.64 12.34
N GLY A 116 -6.22 1.77 13.66
CA GLY A 116 -6.00 0.70 14.63
C GLY A 116 -5.07 1.04 15.80
N TRP A 117 -4.55 2.28 15.84
CA TRP A 117 -3.75 2.77 16.97
C TRP A 117 -4.46 3.88 17.78
N THR A 118 -5.69 4.20 17.44
CA THR A 118 -6.50 5.23 18.13
C THR A 118 -5.85 6.62 18.21
N VAL A 119 -4.96 6.91 17.25
CA VAL A 119 -4.23 8.19 17.20
C VAL A 119 -5.04 9.33 16.56
N GLY A 120 -6.30 9.07 16.22
CA GLY A 120 -7.26 10.07 15.73
C GLY A 120 -7.07 10.49 14.28
N GLY A 121 -7.97 11.34 13.79
CA GLY A 121 -8.10 11.69 12.38
C GLY A 121 -6.89 12.38 11.74
N GLN A 122 -6.00 12.97 12.52
CA GLN A 122 -4.79 13.63 11.99
C GLN A 122 -3.64 12.66 11.69
N HIS A 123 -3.65 11.44 12.25
CA HIS A 123 -2.58 10.45 12.10
C HIS A 123 -3.04 9.18 11.37
N ASN A 124 -4.35 8.96 11.22
CA ASN A 124 -4.94 7.73 10.65
C ASN A 124 -5.59 7.93 9.27
N HIS A 125 -5.31 9.00 8.56
CA HIS A 125 -5.96 9.28 7.30
C HIS A 125 -5.30 8.53 6.13
N ASN A 126 -6.09 7.79 5.37
CA ASN A 126 -5.66 7.10 4.15
C ASN A 126 -5.69 8.06 2.97
N LEU A 127 -4.53 8.45 2.44
CA LEU A 127 -4.38 9.44 1.38
C LEU A 127 -3.88 8.86 0.05
N GLU A 128 -3.78 7.56 -0.08
CA GLU A 128 -3.19 6.89 -1.25
C GLU A 128 -3.84 7.31 -2.57
N ALA A 129 -5.14 7.53 -2.59
CA ALA A 129 -5.88 7.90 -3.80
C ALA A 129 -5.41 9.25 -4.38
N MET A 130 -5.02 10.22 -3.53
CA MET A 130 -4.49 11.51 -3.98
C MET A 130 -3.19 11.33 -4.77
N PHE A 131 -2.33 10.40 -4.34
CA PHE A 131 -1.05 10.12 -4.99
C PHE A 131 -1.20 9.19 -6.19
N VAL A 132 -2.19 8.29 -6.18
CA VAL A 132 -2.56 7.50 -7.37
C VAL A 132 -2.99 8.40 -8.51
N HIS A 133 -3.76 9.47 -8.23
CA HIS A 133 -4.19 10.43 -9.25
C HIS A 133 -3.02 11.26 -9.82
N ALA A 134 -1.92 11.45 -9.07
CA ALA A 134 -0.80 12.31 -9.50
C ALA A 134 0.06 11.62 -10.58
N PRO A 135 0.21 12.22 -11.80
CA PRO A 135 1.12 11.70 -12.83
C PRO A 135 2.57 11.66 -12.36
N GLY A 136 3.34 10.64 -12.83
CA GLY A 136 4.77 10.51 -12.57
C GLY A 136 5.11 9.81 -11.24
N LEU A 137 4.16 9.60 -10.34
CA LEU A 137 4.36 8.86 -9.10
C LEU A 137 4.00 7.38 -9.25
N LYS A 138 4.64 6.54 -8.44
CA LYS A 138 4.20 5.16 -8.17
C LYS A 138 3.71 5.04 -6.73
N VAL A 139 2.74 4.16 -6.48
CA VAL A 139 2.11 3.98 -5.17
C VAL A 139 2.07 2.51 -4.82
N VAL A 140 2.67 2.16 -3.70
CA VAL A 140 2.84 0.78 -3.22
C VAL A 140 2.23 0.64 -1.83
N MET A 141 1.43 -0.40 -1.63
CA MET A 141 0.77 -0.72 -0.36
C MET A 141 0.82 -2.23 -0.10
N PRO A 142 1.93 -2.75 0.43
CA PRO A 142 2.11 -4.18 0.66
C PRO A 142 1.19 -4.72 1.75
N HIS A 143 0.92 -6.03 1.68
CA HIS A 143 0.21 -6.78 2.69
C HIS A 143 1.12 -7.74 3.46
N SER A 144 1.78 -8.67 2.78
CA SER A 144 2.60 -9.69 3.44
C SER A 144 3.98 -9.19 3.83
N THR A 145 4.59 -9.79 4.86
CA THR A 145 5.97 -9.47 5.29
C THR A 145 6.98 -9.64 4.15
N ALA A 146 6.79 -10.66 3.31
CA ALA A 146 7.62 -10.86 2.11
C ALA A 146 7.46 -9.71 1.11
N ASP A 147 6.23 -9.22 0.91
CA ASP A 147 5.97 -8.10 0.00
C ASP A 147 6.56 -6.79 0.52
N TYR A 148 6.54 -6.54 1.83
CA TYR A 148 7.23 -5.39 2.41
C TYR A 148 8.72 -5.38 2.05
N LYS A 149 9.40 -6.54 2.13
CA LYS A 149 10.80 -6.67 1.72
C LYS A 149 10.97 -6.52 0.21
N GLY A 150 10.25 -7.31 -0.56
CA GLY A 150 10.45 -7.44 -2.01
C GLY A 150 10.04 -6.19 -2.79
N LEU A 151 8.92 -5.57 -2.43
CA LEU A 151 8.44 -4.34 -3.06
C LEU A 151 9.28 -3.11 -2.68
N LEU A 152 9.79 -3.04 -1.43
CA LEU A 152 10.67 -1.94 -1.03
C LEU A 152 11.99 -1.98 -1.82
N LYS A 153 12.57 -3.15 -2.04
CA LYS A 153 13.75 -3.30 -2.91
C LYS A 153 13.45 -2.84 -4.34
N SER A 154 12.30 -3.21 -4.89
CA SER A 154 11.85 -2.75 -6.22
C SER A 154 11.65 -1.23 -6.25
N ALA A 155 11.06 -0.65 -5.20
CA ALA A 155 10.86 0.79 -5.08
C ALA A 155 12.20 1.57 -5.05
N ILE A 156 13.19 1.07 -4.30
CA ILE A 156 14.53 1.69 -4.22
C ILE A 156 15.25 1.61 -5.57
N ARG A 157 15.03 0.55 -6.36
CA ARG A 157 15.64 0.35 -7.68
C ARG A 157 14.95 1.13 -8.79
N ASP A 158 13.73 1.60 -8.57
CA ASP A 158 12.96 2.33 -9.59
C ASP A 158 13.59 3.71 -9.88
N PRO A 159 13.62 4.16 -11.13
CA PRO A 159 14.13 5.48 -11.51
C PRO A 159 13.13 6.63 -11.27
N ASN A 160 11.91 6.34 -10.81
CA ASN A 160 10.88 7.33 -10.53
C ASN A 160 10.53 7.37 -9.03
N PRO A 161 9.87 8.44 -8.56
CA PRO A 161 9.46 8.53 -7.17
C PRO A 161 8.38 7.51 -6.82
N VAL A 162 8.56 6.82 -5.69
CA VAL A 162 7.65 5.80 -5.17
C VAL A 162 7.16 6.18 -3.79
N LEU A 163 5.84 6.32 -3.63
CA LEU A 163 5.18 6.38 -2.33
C LEU A 163 4.99 4.94 -1.83
N PHE A 164 5.56 4.64 -0.70
CA PHE A 164 5.50 3.32 -0.08
C PHE A 164 4.77 3.43 1.25
N PHE A 165 3.48 3.13 1.22
CA PHE A 165 2.63 3.19 2.39
C PHE A 165 2.75 1.91 3.21
N MET A 166 2.92 2.07 4.51
CA MET A 166 3.00 0.97 5.47
C MET A 166 1.79 1.02 6.39
N ASP A 167 1.08 -0.08 6.56
CA ASP A 167 0.05 -0.13 7.60
C ASP A 167 0.70 0.02 8.98
N MET A 168 0.15 0.93 9.80
CA MET A 168 0.76 1.24 11.09
C MET A 168 0.66 0.11 12.11
N THR A 169 -0.29 -0.81 11.94
CA THR A 169 -0.56 -1.88 12.93
C THR A 169 0.27 -3.13 12.71
N VAL A 170 0.83 -3.34 11.50
CA VAL A 170 1.47 -4.61 11.14
C VAL A 170 2.98 -4.67 11.41
N GLY A 171 3.58 -3.59 11.89
CA GLY A 171 5.04 -3.49 12.05
C GLY A 171 5.68 -4.65 12.82
N HIS A 172 5.01 -5.17 13.84
CA HIS A 172 5.45 -6.31 14.65
C HIS A 172 4.82 -7.66 14.24
N THR A 173 4.03 -7.70 13.17
CA THR A 173 3.43 -8.94 12.67
C THR A 173 4.53 -9.80 12.05
N PRO A 174 4.73 -11.04 12.53
CA PRO A 174 5.68 -11.96 11.91
C PRO A 174 5.09 -12.59 10.66
N GLY A 175 5.95 -12.85 9.69
CA GLY A 175 5.56 -13.55 8.47
C GLY A 175 6.74 -14.24 7.79
N PRO A 176 6.47 -15.21 6.91
CA PRO A 176 7.50 -15.91 6.15
C PRO A 176 8.07 -15.00 5.07
N VAL A 177 9.39 -14.99 4.96
CA VAL A 177 10.14 -14.26 3.92
C VAL A 177 11.12 -15.23 3.26
N PRO A 178 11.22 -15.29 1.92
CA PRO A 178 12.24 -16.07 1.25
C PRO A 178 13.65 -15.65 1.65
N GLU A 179 14.54 -16.62 1.79
CA GLU A 179 15.96 -16.36 1.98
C GLU A 179 16.64 -15.92 0.69
N GLY A 180 17.74 -15.20 0.81
CA GLY A 180 18.49 -14.67 -0.34
C GLY A 180 17.80 -13.49 -1.02
N GLU A 181 18.06 -13.35 -2.32
CA GLU A 181 17.50 -12.23 -3.10
C GLU A 181 16.00 -12.42 -3.30
N HIS A 182 15.23 -11.51 -2.73
CA HIS A 182 13.78 -11.48 -2.87
C HIS A 182 13.33 -10.10 -3.37
N VAL A 183 12.82 -10.06 -4.59
CA VAL A 183 12.33 -8.84 -5.25
C VAL A 183 10.96 -9.12 -5.83
N VAL A 184 10.00 -8.23 -5.59
CA VAL A 184 8.64 -8.31 -6.13
C VAL A 184 8.46 -7.17 -7.12
N PRO A 185 8.14 -7.45 -8.40
CA PRO A 185 7.94 -6.41 -9.41
C PRO A 185 6.77 -5.48 -9.05
N LEU A 186 6.96 -4.17 -9.29
CA LEU A 186 5.87 -3.19 -9.17
C LEU A 186 4.85 -3.43 -10.30
N GLY A 187 3.56 -3.30 -9.99
CA GLY A 187 2.47 -3.51 -10.95
C GLY A 187 2.04 -4.97 -11.14
N GLN A 188 2.44 -5.85 -10.23
CA GLN A 188 1.98 -7.24 -10.19
C GLN A 188 1.20 -7.52 -8.90
N ALA A 189 -0.09 -7.78 -9.04
CA ALA A 189 -0.95 -8.23 -7.96
C ALA A 189 -0.64 -9.69 -7.58
N ALA A 190 -0.98 -10.05 -6.34
CA ALA A 190 -1.01 -11.45 -5.91
C ALA A 190 -2.45 -11.96 -5.84
N VAL A 191 -2.59 -13.29 -5.93
CA VAL A 191 -3.84 -14.00 -5.65
C VAL A 191 -3.57 -14.94 -4.48
N PRO A 192 -3.61 -14.44 -3.22
CA PRO A 192 -3.33 -15.26 -2.04
C PRO A 192 -4.37 -16.37 -1.82
N ARG A 193 -5.56 -16.22 -2.40
CA ARG A 193 -6.58 -17.26 -2.41
C ARG A 193 -7.27 -17.30 -3.77
N ALA A 194 -7.23 -18.44 -4.44
CA ALA A 194 -8.00 -18.68 -5.65
C ALA A 194 -9.47 -18.96 -5.30
N GLY A 195 -10.40 -18.60 -6.20
CA GLY A 195 -11.83 -18.85 -6.05
C GLY A 195 -12.57 -18.69 -7.37
N ARG A 196 -13.89 -18.96 -7.39
CA ARG A 196 -14.69 -18.97 -8.61
C ARG A 196 -16.05 -18.30 -8.52
N ASP A 197 -16.53 -17.93 -7.31
CA ASP A 197 -17.89 -17.44 -7.13
C ASP A 197 -17.97 -15.92 -6.97
N VAL A 198 -16.99 -15.31 -6.31
CA VAL A 198 -16.87 -13.87 -6.09
C VAL A 198 -15.40 -13.45 -6.01
N THR A 199 -15.08 -12.28 -6.54
CA THR A 199 -13.76 -11.65 -6.45
C THR A 199 -13.77 -10.60 -5.35
N LEU A 200 -12.84 -10.72 -4.39
CA LEU A 200 -12.53 -9.71 -3.37
C LEU A 200 -11.21 -9.05 -3.75
N VAL A 201 -11.24 -7.78 -4.11
CA VAL A 201 -10.02 -7.00 -4.44
C VAL A 201 -9.68 -6.10 -3.25
N SER A 202 -8.43 -6.16 -2.81
CA SER A 202 -7.98 -5.35 -1.68
C SER A 202 -6.48 -5.05 -1.76
N TYR A 203 -5.97 -4.31 -0.78
CA TYR A 203 -4.56 -3.99 -0.59
C TYR A 203 -4.27 -3.75 0.89
N SER A 204 -2.98 -3.75 1.26
CA SER A 204 -2.53 -3.52 2.63
C SER A 204 -3.22 -4.48 3.62
N LYS A 205 -3.44 -4.07 4.86
CA LYS A 205 -4.07 -4.86 5.93
C LYS A 205 -5.44 -5.41 5.57
N SER A 206 -6.23 -4.69 4.76
CA SER A 206 -7.57 -5.14 4.37
C SER A 206 -7.58 -6.46 3.61
N VAL A 207 -6.45 -6.91 3.05
CA VAL A 207 -6.30 -8.25 2.47
C VAL A 207 -6.48 -9.34 3.52
N THR A 208 -5.95 -9.16 4.76
CA THR A 208 -6.18 -10.09 5.88
C THR A 208 -7.67 -10.21 6.20
N THR A 209 -8.37 -9.07 6.21
CA THR A 209 -9.82 -9.06 6.46
C THR A 209 -10.59 -9.77 5.33
N CYS A 210 -10.17 -9.60 4.07
CA CYS A 210 -10.75 -10.33 2.93
C CYS A 210 -10.50 -11.84 3.02
N LEU A 211 -9.31 -12.27 3.45
CA LEU A 211 -9.01 -13.69 3.66
C LEU A 211 -9.89 -14.30 4.75
N ALA A 212 -10.07 -13.61 5.86
CA ALA A 212 -10.98 -14.04 6.94
C ALA A 212 -12.45 -14.10 6.46
N ALA A 213 -12.90 -13.13 5.66
CA ALA A 213 -14.23 -13.17 5.05
C ALA A 213 -14.37 -14.35 4.07
N ALA A 214 -13.34 -14.64 3.28
CA ALA A 214 -13.32 -15.78 2.36
C ALA A 214 -13.39 -17.14 3.10
N ASP A 215 -12.80 -17.24 4.29
CA ASP A 215 -12.92 -18.44 5.13
C ASP A 215 -14.37 -18.61 5.66
N GLN A 216 -15.02 -17.54 6.07
CA GLN A 216 -16.44 -17.56 6.46
C GLN A 216 -17.35 -17.95 5.29
N LEU A 217 -17.05 -17.43 4.08
CA LEU A 217 -17.80 -17.76 2.85
C LEU A 217 -17.64 -19.23 2.48
N ALA A 218 -16.43 -19.79 2.62
CA ALA A 218 -16.16 -21.20 2.35
C ALA A 218 -16.98 -22.14 3.24
N GLN A 219 -17.22 -21.78 4.52
CA GLN A 219 -18.10 -22.53 5.41
C GLN A 219 -19.56 -22.55 4.94
N ARG A 220 -19.94 -21.63 4.04
CA ARG A 220 -21.26 -21.53 3.41
C ARG A 220 -21.26 -22.02 1.96
N GLY A 221 -20.19 -22.70 1.52
CA GLY A 221 -20.07 -23.26 0.18
C GLY A 221 -19.77 -22.23 -0.92
N ILE A 222 -19.35 -21.00 -0.58
CA ILE A 222 -18.99 -19.94 -1.53
C ILE A 222 -17.48 -19.84 -1.61
N ASP A 223 -16.95 -19.95 -2.84
CA ASP A 223 -15.53 -19.98 -3.14
C ASP A 223 -15.06 -18.59 -3.60
N ALA A 224 -14.57 -17.77 -2.65
CA ALA A 224 -14.13 -16.41 -2.90
C ALA A 224 -12.66 -16.36 -3.33
N GLU A 225 -12.38 -15.68 -4.44
CA GLU A 225 -11.02 -15.30 -4.85
C GLU A 225 -10.61 -14.00 -4.19
N VAL A 226 -9.42 -13.98 -3.58
CA VAL A 226 -8.86 -12.76 -2.98
C VAL A 226 -7.68 -12.29 -3.82
N ILE A 227 -7.71 -11.02 -4.22
CA ILE A 227 -6.63 -10.33 -4.92
C ILE A 227 -6.02 -9.28 -4.00
N ASP A 228 -4.72 -9.37 -3.81
CA ASP A 228 -3.90 -8.33 -3.20
C ASP A 228 -3.26 -7.50 -4.31
N LEU A 229 -3.64 -6.23 -4.40
CA LEU A 229 -3.12 -5.33 -5.43
C LEU A 229 -1.64 -5.03 -5.28
N ARG A 230 -1.08 -5.02 -4.07
CA ARG A 230 0.31 -4.70 -3.76
C ARG A 230 0.75 -3.31 -4.23
N THR A 231 0.40 -2.97 -5.47
CA THR A 231 0.72 -1.70 -6.12
C THR A 231 -0.56 -1.07 -6.64
N LEU A 232 -0.83 0.15 -6.22
CA LEU A 232 -1.99 0.92 -6.67
C LEU A 232 -1.69 1.71 -7.95
N LYS A 233 -0.39 2.00 -8.17
CA LYS A 233 0.10 2.61 -9.41
C LYS A 233 1.55 2.18 -9.65
N PRO A 234 1.84 1.45 -10.76
CA PRO A 234 0.88 0.97 -11.76
C PRO A 234 -0.05 -0.11 -11.19
N LEU A 235 -1.29 -0.15 -11.67
CA LEU A 235 -2.30 -1.13 -11.26
C LEU A 235 -2.23 -2.37 -12.17
N ASP A 236 -2.32 -3.58 -11.59
CA ASP A 236 -2.45 -4.83 -12.36
C ASP A 236 -3.92 -5.06 -12.79
N GLU A 237 -4.36 -4.29 -13.77
CA GLU A 237 -5.69 -4.42 -14.35
C GLU A 237 -5.95 -5.83 -14.90
N ALA A 238 -4.93 -6.44 -15.49
CA ALA A 238 -5.05 -7.75 -16.12
C ALA A 238 -5.47 -8.84 -15.11
N THR A 239 -4.90 -8.82 -13.91
CA THR A 239 -5.26 -9.78 -12.86
C THR A 239 -6.68 -9.54 -12.36
N ILE A 240 -7.09 -8.28 -12.14
CA ILE A 240 -8.46 -7.94 -11.74
C ILE A 240 -9.47 -8.41 -12.79
N LEU A 241 -9.24 -8.07 -14.07
CA LEU A 241 -10.16 -8.40 -15.16
C LEU A 241 -10.28 -9.91 -15.41
N ARG A 242 -9.17 -10.66 -15.29
CA ARG A 242 -9.20 -12.15 -15.38
C ARG A 242 -10.09 -12.74 -14.29
N SER A 243 -9.95 -12.27 -13.06
CA SER A 243 -10.72 -12.75 -11.93
C SER A 243 -12.21 -12.42 -12.09
N VAL A 244 -12.54 -11.18 -12.43
CA VAL A 244 -13.94 -10.75 -12.62
C VAL A 244 -14.61 -11.48 -13.77
N ARG A 245 -13.92 -11.73 -14.88
CA ARG A 245 -14.45 -12.54 -16.00
C ARG A 245 -14.75 -13.97 -15.58
N LYS A 246 -13.99 -14.53 -14.65
CA LYS A 246 -14.20 -15.87 -14.10
C LYS A 246 -15.39 -15.91 -13.13
N THR A 247 -15.43 -15.02 -12.18
CA THR A 247 -16.40 -15.04 -11.06
C THR A 247 -17.74 -14.35 -11.42
N GLY A 248 -17.66 -13.27 -12.19
CA GLY A 248 -18.80 -12.40 -12.53
C GLY A 248 -19.25 -11.49 -11.40
N ARG A 249 -18.56 -11.46 -10.24
CA ARG A 249 -18.94 -10.66 -9.07
C ARG A 249 -17.72 -10.01 -8.47
N LEU A 250 -17.83 -8.74 -8.12
CA LEU A 250 -16.73 -7.94 -7.58
C LEU A 250 -17.12 -7.20 -6.31
N ILE A 251 -16.29 -7.37 -5.29
CA ILE A 251 -16.26 -6.51 -4.10
C ILE A 251 -14.87 -5.90 -4.00
N VAL A 252 -14.77 -4.57 -3.89
CA VAL A 252 -13.52 -3.88 -3.57
C VAL A 252 -13.54 -3.44 -2.13
N VAL A 253 -12.47 -3.76 -1.39
CA VAL A 253 -12.38 -3.54 0.06
C VAL A 253 -11.15 -2.69 0.37
N HIS A 254 -11.33 -1.60 1.11
CA HIS A 254 -10.22 -0.79 1.62
C HIS A 254 -10.65 0.10 2.81
N GLU A 255 -9.69 0.52 3.61
CA GLU A 255 -9.94 1.37 4.79
C GLU A 255 -10.20 2.84 4.44
N ALA A 256 -9.74 3.32 3.29
CA ALA A 256 -10.02 4.68 2.85
C ALA A 256 -11.51 4.92 2.63
N ALA A 257 -11.93 6.19 2.68
CA ALA A 257 -13.31 6.59 2.38
C ALA A 257 -13.73 6.22 0.94
N ALA A 258 -15.03 6.00 0.73
CA ALA A 258 -15.60 5.62 -0.57
C ALA A 258 -15.44 6.67 -1.67
N PRO A 259 -15.64 8.00 -1.41
CA PRO A 259 -15.51 9.02 -2.45
C PRO A 259 -14.11 9.07 -3.04
N CYS A 260 -14.00 8.94 -4.36
CA CYS A 260 -12.73 9.01 -5.11
C CYS A 260 -11.62 8.07 -4.63
N GLY A 261 -11.93 7.08 -3.77
CA GLY A 261 -10.96 6.07 -3.35
C GLY A 261 -10.55 5.14 -4.48
N VAL A 262 -9.46 4.39 -4.29
CA VAL A 262 -8.94 3.43 -5.30
C VAL A 262 -10.01 2.41 -5.74
N GLY A 263 -10.91 2.04 -4.84
CA GLY A 263 -12.04 1.16 -5.18
C GLY A 263 -13.00 1.75 -6.22
N ALA A 264 -13.06 3.07 -6.37
CA ALA A 264 -13.84 3.71 -7.44
C ALA A 264 -13.16 3.53 -8.80
N GLU A 265 -11.84 3.65 -8.86
CA GLU A 265 -11.04 3.39 -10.07
C GLU A 265 -11.16 1.94 -10.52
N VAL A 266 -10.98 0.98 -9.59
CA VAL A 266 -11.17 -0.44 -9.88
C VAL A 266 -12.57 -0.73 -10.43
N ALA A 267 -13.60 -0.12 -9.84
CA ALA A 267 -14.98 -0.27 -10.31
C ALA A 267 -15.19 0.32 -11.71
N ALA A 268 -14.58 1.48 -12.01
CA ALA A 268 -14.64 2.11 -13.33
C ALA A 268 -13.96 1.22 -14.40
N ILE A 269 -12.74 0.75 -14.15
CA ILE A 269 -12.00 -0.14 -15.05
C ILE A 269 -12.80 -1.41 -15.36
N VAL A 270 -13.40 -2.03 -14.35
CA VAL A 270 -14.22 -3.23 -14.54
C VAL A 270 -15.52 -2.90 -15.30
N GLY A 271 -16.15 -1.76 -14.99
CA GLY A 271 -17.30 -1.26 -15.71
C GLY A 271 -17.04 -1.03 -17.20
N GLU A 272 -15.86 -0.47 -17.54
CA GLU A 272 -15.46 -0.24 -18.93
C GLU A 272 -15.06 -1.53 -19.68
N LYS A 273 -14.27 -2.39 -19.01
CA LYS A 273 -13.52 -3.47 -19.69
C LYS A 273 -14.08 -4.88 -19.45
N ALA A 274 -15.02 -5.05 -18.51
CA ALA A 274 -15.60 -6.35 -18.16
C ALA A 274 -17.09 -6.28 -17.80
N PHE A 275 -17.82 -5.22 -18.15
CA PHE A 275 -19.23 -5.05 -17.83
C PHE A 275 -20.09 -6.27 -18.22
N ALA A 276 -19.91 -6.78 -19.42
CA ALA A 276 -20.66 -7.95 -19.93
C ALA A 276 -20.39 -9.26 -19.14
N SER A 277 -19.37 -9.31 -18.31
CA SER A 277 -19.05 -10.46 -17.45
C SER A 277 -19.71 -10.36 -16.08
N LEU A 278 -20.21 -9.19 -15.71
CA LEU A 278 -20.81 -8.96 -14.38
C LEU A 278 -22.20 -9.64 -14.29
N LYS A 279 -22.39 -10.40 -13.22
CA LYS A 279 -23.65 -11.08 -12.85
C LYS A 279 -24.41 -10.33 -11.76
N ALA A 280 -23.78 -9.32 -11.14
CA ALA A 280 -24.34 -8.51 -10.07
C ALA A 280 -23.67 -7.13 -10.07
N PRO A 281 -24.27 -6.12 -9.41
CA PRO A 281 -23.64 -4.81 -9.23
C PRO A 281 -22.30 -4.92 -8.49
N ILE A 282 -21.34 -4.07 -8.86
CA ILE A 282 -20.08 -3.96 -8.11
C ILE A 282 -20.35 -3.39 -6.72
N ARG A 283 -19.80 -4.00 -5.69
CA ARG A 283 -19.88 -3.50 -4.31
C ARG A 283 -18.52 -2.96 -3.86
N ARG A 284 -18.57 -1.92 -3.03
CA ARG A 284 -17.41 -1.38 -2.33
C ARG A 284 -17.69 -1.44 -0.84
N VAL A 285 -16.80 -2.09 -0.08
CA VAL A 285 -16.83 -2.12 1.38
C VAL A 285 -15.63 -1.29 1.86
N THR A 286 -15.91 -0.11 2.41
CA THR A 286 -14.91 0.92 2.67
C THR A 286 -15.01 1.47 4.07
N GLY A 287 -14.01 2.21 4.52
CA GLY A 287 -14.15 3.10 5.66
C GLY A 287 -15.22 4.17 5.42
N PRO A 288 -15.73 4.80 6.49
CA PRO A 288 -16.71 5.88 6.39
C PRO A 288 -16.09 7.16 5.81
N ASP A 289 -16.92 8.04 5.26
CA ASP A 289 -16.52 9.39 4.88
C ASP A 289 -16.51 10.30 6.13
N ALA A 290 -15.58 9.99 7.04
CA ALA A 290 -15.38 10.68 8.31
C ALA A 290 -13.95 10.51 8.78
N PRO A 291 -13.40 11.47 9.56
CA PRO A 291 -12.11 11.30 10.23
C PRO A 291 -12.10 10.07 11.14
N ALA A 292 -10.93 9.39 11.23
CA ALA A 292 -10.79 8.24 12.11
C ALA A 292 -11.04 8.61 13.59
N PRO A 293 -11.89 7.87 14.31
CA PRO A 293 -12.13 8.12 15.73
C PRO A 293 -10.88 7.83 16.59
N SER A 294 -10.78 8.53 17.74
CA SER A 294 -9.74 8.25 18.74
C SER A 294 -10.19 7.20 19.79
N SER A 295 -11.44 6.76 19.74
CA SER A 295 -11.94 5.68 20.58
C SER A 295 -11.73 4.35 19.89
N TRP A 296 -11.09 3.39 20.56
CA TRP A 296 -10.86 2.05 20.02
C TRP A 296 -12.12 1.39 19.46
N MET A 297 -13.21 1.42 20.24
CA MET A 297 -14.47 0.77 19.80
C MET A 297 -15.05 1.42 18.54
N LEU A 298 -15.02 2.75 18.47
CA LEU A 298 -15.52 3.49 17.31
C LEU A 298 -14.59 3.30 16.10
N GLU A 299 -13.28 3.28 16.32
CA GLU A 299 -12.29 3.04 15.27
C GLU A 299 -12.49 1.64 14.67
N GLN A 300 -12.63 0.58 15.50
CA GLN A 300 -12.89 -0.76 15.00
C GLN A 300 -14.24 -0.87 14.26
N ALA A 301 -15.26 -0.19 14.72
CA ALA A 301 -16.57 -0.16 14.05
C ALA A 301 -16.54 0.59 12.70
N ALA A 302 -15.60 1.53 12.53
CA ALA A 302 -15.42 2.28 11.28
C ALA A 302 -14.65 1.49 10.22
N LEU A 303 -13.88 0.48 10.61
CA LEU A 303 -13.08 -0.31 9.65
C LEU A 303 -13.91 -1.41 8.98
N PRO A 304 -13.61 -1.76 7.71
CA PRO A 304 -14.18 -2.94 7.07
C PRO A 304 -13.89 -4.20 7.91
N GLN A 305 -14.95 -4.93 8.27
CA GLN A 305 -14.87 -6.17 9.04
C GLN A 305 -15.20 -7.37 8.17
N ALA A 306 -14.65 -8.55 8.50
CA ALA A 306 -14.86 -9.79 7.75
C ALA A 306 -16.34 -10.14 7.58
N ASP A 307 -17.15 -9.97 8.64
CA ASP A 307 -18.59 -10.26 8.61
C ASP A 307 -19.35 -9.35 7.63
N GLY A 308 -18.96 -8.05 7.56
CA GLY A 308 -19.54 -7.09 6.60
C GLY A 308 -19.20 -7.46 5.16
N ILE A 309 -17.96 -7.88 4.90
CA ILE A 309 -17.51 -8.33 3.58
C ILE A 309 -18.24 -9.62 3.19
N ALA A 310 -18.31 -10.60 4.10
CA ALA A 310 -19.00 -11.87 3.86
C ALA A 310 -20.50 -11.64 3.57
N ARG A 311 -21.17 -10.76 4.32
CA ARG A 311 -22.57 -10.40 4.08
C ARG A 311 -22.75 -9.78 2.69
N ALA A 312 -21.91 -8.83 2.31
CA ALA A 312 -21.97 -8.23 0.97
C ALA A 312 -21.74 -9.27 -0.15
N ALA A 313 -20.89 -10.26 0.07
CA ALA A 313 -20.69 -11.35 -0.87
C ALA A 313 -21.91 -12.28 -0.98
N LEU A 314 -22.55 -12.65 0.16
CA LEU A 314 -23.79 -13.43 0.19
C LEU A 314 -24.90 -12.77 -0.59
N GLU A 315 -25.10 -11.45 -0.41
CA GLU A 315 -26.05 -10.67 -1.18
C GLU A 315 -25.79 -10.75 -2.69
N LEU A 316 -24.51 -10.66 -3.11
CA LEU A 316 -24.13 -10.72 -4.53
C LEU A 316 -24.33 -12.10 -5.17
N VAL A 317 -24.18 -13.18 -4.40
CA VAL A 317 -24.39 -14.54 -4.93
C VAL A 317 -25.86 -15.00 -4.84
N GLY A 318 -26.74 -14.19 -4.23
CA GLY A 318 -28.16 -14.51 -4.07
C GLY A 318 -28.42 -15.57 -2.98
N ALA A 319 -27.49 -15.77 -2.05
CA ALA A 319 -27.69 -16.63 -0.90
C ALA A 319 -28.46 -15.86 0.19
N GLU A 320 -29.34 -16.57 0.93
CA GLU A 320 -30.08 -15.96 2.04
C GLU A 320 -29.08 -15.44 3.10
N THR A 321 -29.19 -14.15 3.43
CA THR A 321 -28.48 -13.56 4.56
C THR A 321 -29.22 -13.95 5.83
N VAL A 322 -28.57 -14.68 6.74
CA VAL A 322 -29.11 -14.88 8.09
C VAL A 322 -29.11 -13.52 8.78
N PRO A 323 -30.24 -13.04 9.32
CA PRO A 323 -30.27 -11.81 10.11
C PRO A 323 -29.29 -11.91 11.29
N ALA A 324 -28.59 -10.81 11.55
CA ALA A 324 -27.61 -10.71 12.64
C ALA A 324 -28.30 -10.69 14.01
#